data_e2437c06b4d1a0c9531a6dd547e471c7
#
_entry.id   e2437c06b4d1a0c9531a6dd547e471c7
#
_cell.length_a   1.000
_cell.length_b   1.000
_cell.length_c   1.000
_cell.angle_alpha   90.00
_cell.angle_beta   90.00
_cell.angle_gamma   90.00
#
_symmetry.space_group_name_H-M   'P 1'
#
loop_
_entity.id
_entity.type
_entity.pdbx_description
1 polymer ?
#
loop_
_entity_poly.entity_id
_entity_poly.type
_entity_poly.pdbx_seq_one_letter_code
_entity_poly.pdbx_strand_id
1 'polypeptide(L)'
;IKAHEKITIVEDEVTEIPDGNVIIATGPLTSDKLAESIHDICGEYLYFHDAAAPIVTFDSLDMTKCFFASRYGKGEADYINCPMNKEEYLNFYNELVNAESAPLHSFDTEEPGKDGFKVYEGCMPVEALAKRGEDTMRFGPLKPVGLTDPRTDKRPYAVVQLRAENSHGTLYNLVGFQTNLKFGEQKRVFSMIPGLENAEFMRYGVMHRNTFINSPRLLNEQFNMRVRENLFFAGQITGVEGYIESAASGIFAGLNMARRLSGKDYVSLPETTMLGALSKYISDPNVEKFQPMGCNMGILPELSESCLLYTSPSPRDMRRS
;
A
#
# COMPACT_ATOMS: atom_id res chain seq x y z
N ILE A 1 5.48 23.39 15.82
CA ILE A 1 4.01 23.51 15.89
C ILE A 1 3.58 23.73 17.34
N LYS A 2 3.88 22.81 18.28
CA LYS A 2 3.46 22.90 19.71
C LYS A 2 3.82 24.24 20.39
N ALA A 3 4.90 24.88 20.00
CA ALA A 3 5.36 26.15 20.58
C ALA A 3 4.72 27.41 19.93
N HIS A 4 3.84 27.26 18.96
CA HIS A 4 3.26 28.38 18.24
C HIS A 4 2.03 28.91 18.97
N GLU A 5 2.04 30.20 19.36
CA GLU A 5 1.02 30.83 20.20
C GLU A 5 -0.44 30.79 19.66
N LYS A 6 -0.58 30.64 18.32
CA LYS A 6 -1.89 30.56 17.64
C LYS A 6 -2.36 29.15 17.37
N ILE A 7 -1.64 28.15 17.88
CA ILE A 7 -1.98 26.73 17.66
C ILE A 7 -2.29 26.11 19.00
N THR A 8 -3.49 25.59 19.14
CA THR A 8 -3.91 24.78 20.30
C THR A 8 -3.98 23.33 19.86
N ILE A 9 -3.26 22.46 20.56
CA ILE A 9 -3.31 21.00 20.33
C ILE A 9 -4.25 20.42 21.37
N VAL A 10 -5.27 19.71 20.91
CA VAL A 10 -6.20 18.95 21.75
C VAL A 10 -5.93 17.47 21.51
N GLU A 11 -5.58 16.75 22.57
CA GLU A 11 -5.31 15.31 22.53
C GLU A 11 -6.58 14.58 23.00
N ASP A 12 -7.54 14.41 22.06
CA ASP A 12 -8.82 13.76 22.33
C ASP A 12 -9.33 13.03 21.07
N GLU A 13 -10.27 12.10 21.25
CA GLU A 13 -10.98 11.46 20.15
C GLU A 13 -12.05 12.42 19.62
N VAL A 14 -11.93 12.80 18.36
CA VAL A 14 -12.98 13.54 17.64
C VAL A 14 -14.00 12.53 17.10
N THR A 15 -15.23 12.62 17.59
CA THR A 15 -16.30 11.68 17.24
C THR A 15 -17.32 12.23 16.24
N GLU A 16 -17.36 13.56 16.07
CA GLU A 16 -18.27 14.26 15.15
C GLU A 16 -17.50 15.34 14.39
N ILE A 17 -17.93 15.62 13.17
CA ILE A 17 -17.34 16.70 12.38
C ILE A 17 -17.77 18.04 12.97
N PRO A 18 -16.81 18.86 13.45
CA PRO A 18 -17.14 20.17 14.04
C PRO A 18 -17.81 21.11 13.02
N ASP A 19 -18.56 22.08 13.56
CA ASP A 19 -19.03 23.21 12.77
C ASP A 19 -17.88 24.15 12.37
N GLY A 20 -18.10 24.92 11.30
CA GLY A 20 -17.13 25.92 10.83
C GLY A 20 -16.17 25.39 9.78
N ASN A 21 -14.95 25.91 9.79
CA ASN A 21 -13.93 25.55 8.80
C ASN A 21 -13.09 24.38 9.33
N VAL A 22 -13.13 23.26 8.62
CA VAL A 22 -12.56 21.99 9.08
C VAL A 22 -11.70 21.36 7.99
N ILE A 23 -10.57 20.77 8.38
CA ILE A 23 -9.77 19.88 7.53
C ILE A 23 -9.70 18.53 8.23
N ILE A 24 -10.20 17.48 7.59
CA ILE A 24 -10.10 16.10 8.04
C ILE A 24 -8.88 15.45 7.39
N ALA A 25 -7.91 15.05 8.20
CA ALA A 25 -6.67 14.43 7.76
C ALA A 25 -6.31 13.22 8.65
N THR A 26 -7.30 12.43 9.02
CA THR A 26 -7.22 11.34 9.99
C THR A 26 -6.58 10.07 9.42
N GLY A 27 -6.37 10.04 8.10
CA GLY A 27 -5.77 8.90 7.42
C GLY A 27 -6.71 7.68 7.30
N PRO A 28 -6.16 6.51 6.98
CA PRO A 28 -6.96 5.33 6.64
C PRO A 28 -7.57 4.63 7.86
N LEU A 29 -7.05 4.89 9.06
CA LEU A 29 -7.49 4.29 10.33
C LEU A 29 -8.31 5.29 11.17
N THR A 30 -9.22 6.02 10.51
CA THR A 30 -10.17 6.90 11.18
C THR A 30 -11.02 6.12 12.17
N SER A 31 -11.25 6.66 13.39
CA SER A 31 -12.05 5.98 14.41
C SER A 31 -13.49 5.75 13.94
N ASP A 32 -14.12 4.69 14.43
CA ASP A 32 -15.45 4.27 13.97
C ASP A 32 -16.50 5.38 14.12
N LYS A 33 -16.50 6.10 15.25
CA LYS A 33 -17.46 7.18 15.50
C LYS A 33 -17.30 8.36 14.52
N LEU A 34 -16.05 8.79 14.28
CA LEU A 34 -15.80 9.84 13.29
C LEU A 34 -16.11 9.34 11.88
N ALA A 35 -15.82 8.07 11.59
CA ALA A 35 -16.17 7.45 10.33
C ALA A 35 -17.69 7.47 10.09
N GLU A 36 -18.52 7.15 11.08
CA GLU A 36 -19.97 7.29 10.99
C GLU A 36 -20.39 8.71 10.68
N SER A 37 -19.83 9.71 11.39
CA SER A 37 -20.12 11.14 11.15
C SER A 37 -19.72 11.59 9.74
N ILE A 38 -18.62 11.07 9.21
CA ILE A 38 -18.20 11.34 7.82
C ILE A 38 -19.14 10.62 6.83
N HIS A 39 -19.55 9.38 7.13
CA HIS A 39 -20.48 8.61 6.31
C HIS A 39 -21.82 9.35 6.13
N ASP A 40 -22.35 9.95 7.18
CA ASP A 40 -23.62 10.72 7.14
C ASP A 40 -23.58 11.87 6.14
N ILE A 41 -22.40 12.45 5.91
CA ILE A 41 -22.19 13.57 4.96
C ILE A 41 -21.79 13.07 3.58
N CYS A 42 -20.94 12.04 3.52
CA CYS A 42 -20.32 11.55 2.30
C CYS A 42 -21.11 10.42 1.60
N GLY A 43 -22.02 9.75 2.32
CA GLY A 43 -22.68 8.55 1.85
C GLY A 43 -21.74 7.33 1.92
N GLU A 44 -21.66 6.53 0.86
CA GLU A 44 -20.88 5.31 0.85
C GLU A 44 -19.38 5.57 0.97
N TYR A 45 -18.72 4.86 1.91
CA TYR A 45 -17.28 4.71 1.94
C TYR A 45 -16.80 3.70 0.93
N LEU A 46 -15.64 3.99 0.37
CA LEU A 46 -14.81 2.99 -0.28
C LEU A 46 -13.76 2.51 0.74
N TYR A 47 -13.40 1.26 0.66
CA TYR A 47 -12.35 0.69 1.49
C TYR A 47 -11.55 -0.34 0.71
N PHE A 48 -10.30 -0.50 1.09
CA PHE A 48 -9.47 -1.61 0.67
C PHE A 48 -8.78 -2.20 1.89
N HIS A 49 -8.45 -3.47 1.82
CA HIS A 49 -7.67 -4.11 2.87
C HIS A 49 -6.19 -4.07 2.49
N ASP A 50 -5.37 -3.60 3.41
CA ASP A 50 -3.92 -3.68 3.34
C ASP A 50 -3.43 -4.70 4.36
N ALA A 51 -2.53 -5.56 3.94
CA ALA A 51 -1.99 -6.61 4.79
C ALA A 51 -0.48 -6.40 4.97
N ALA A 52 -0.03 -6.36 6.23
CA ALA A 52 1.38 -6.31 6.56
C ALA A 52 2.01 -7.71 6.48
N ALA A 53 3.26 -7.77 6.01
CA ALA A 53 4.06 -8.99 6.02
C ALA A 53 4.69 -9.22 7.40
N PRO A 54 4.93 -10.50 7.79
CA PRO A 54 5.64 -10.82 9.03
C PRO A 54 7.10 -10.37 8.99
N ILE A 55 7.64 -10.10 10.19
CA ILE A 55 9.05 -9.78 10.40
C ILE A 55 9.66 -10.83 11.32
N VAL A 56 10.82 -11.35 10.94
CA VAL A 56 11.60 -12.34 11.70
C VAL A 56 12.97 -11.80 12.10
N THR A 57 13.58 -12.37 13.15
CA THR A 57 14.94 -12.04 13.56
C THR A 57 15.96 -12.78 12.71
N PHE A 58 17.08 -12.14 12.39
CA PHE A 58 18.17 -12.73 11.61
C PHE A 58 18.77 -13.96 12.32
N ASP A 59 19.02 -13.85 13.63
CA ASP A 59 19.68 -14.90 14.42
C ASP A 59 18.86 -16.20 14.51
N SER A 60 17.57 -16.14 14.21
CA SER A 60 16.68 -17.31 14.18
C SER A 60 16.65 -18.04 12.82
N LEU A 61 17.31 -17.49 11.80
CA LEU A 61 17.35 -18.06 10.47
C LEU A 61 18.44 -19.14 10.36
N ASP A 62 18.11 -20.26 9.72
CA ASP A 62 19.11 -21.28 9.36
C ASP A 62 19.79 -20.88 8.03
N MET A 63 20.89 -20.14 8.15
CA MET A 63 21.64 -19.67 6.99
C MET A 63 22.36 -20.79 6.23
N THR A 64 22.37 -22.02 6.72
CA THR A 64 22.87 -23.18 5.92
C THR A 64 21.93 -23.55 4.79
N LYS A 65 20.66 -23.16 4.91
CA LYS A 65 19.60 -23.39 3.91
C LYS A 65 19.28 -22.16 3.05
N CYS A 66 19.77 -20.99 3.44
CA CYS A 66 19.53 -19.73 2.76
C CYS A 66 20.83 -19.19 2.13
N PHE A 67 20.69 -18.16 1.28
CA PHE A 67 21.82 -17.47 0.69
C PHE A 67 21.51 -16.01 0.39
N PHE A 68 22.51 -15.16 0.47
CA PHE A 68 22.41 -13.76 0.06
C PHE A 68 22.58 -13.64 -1.46
N ALA A 69 21.64 -13.02 -2.13
CA ALA A 69 21.76 -12.67 -3.54
C ALA A 69 20.73 -11.63 -3.96
N SER A 70 21.08 -10.83 -4.96
CA SER A 70 20.17 -10.03 -5.75
C SER A 70 19.82 -10.73 -7.07
N ARG A 71 18.62 -10.44 -7.61
CA ARG A 71 18.20 -11.03 -8.89
C ARG A 71 19.08 -10.56 -10.04
N TYR A 72 19.49 -11.51 -10.88
CA TYR A 72 20.35 -11.27 -12.04
C TYR A 72 21.73 -10.67 -11.69
N GLY A 73 22.18 -10.79 -10.42
CA GLY A 73 23.43 -10.19 -9.96
C GLY A 73 23.47 -8.66 -10.08
N LYS A 74 22.31 -7.99 -10.08
CA LYS A 74 22.22 -6.54 -10.18
C LYS A 74 22.15 -5.90 -8.79
N GLY A 75 23.06 -4.97 -8.49
CA GLY A 75 23.16 -4.29 -7.19
C GLY A 75 23.88 -5.13 -6.14
N GLU A 76 23.70 -4.78 -4.89
CA GLU A 76 24.22 -5.50 -3.73
C GLU A 76 23.37 -6.73 -3.40
N ALA A 77 23.94 -7.70 -2.69
CA ALA A 77 23.21 -8.93 -2.31
C ALA A 77 22.31 -8.66 -1.08
N ASP A 78 21.31 -7.79 -1.21
CA ASP A 78 20.52 -7.24 -0.12
C ASP A 78 19.42 -8.17 0.41
N TYR A 79 19.14 -9.25 -0.32
CA TYR A 79 18.08 -10.18 0.03
C TYR A 79 18.63 -11.52 0.49
N ILE A 80 18.08 -12.03 1.59
CA ILE A 80 18.22 -13.44 1.95
C ILE A 80 17.19 -14.23 1.13
N ASN A 81 17.63 -15.28 0.46
CA ASN A 81 16.81 -16.13 -0.38
C ASN A 81 16.66 -17.50 0.28
N CYS A 82 15.42 -17.93 0.50
CA CYS A 82 15.05 -19.24 1.03
C CYS A 82 14.51 -20.11 -0.12
N PRO A 83 15.35 -20.93 -0.77
CA PRO A 83 14.94 -21.71 -1.91
C PRO A 83 14.15 -22.94 -1.48
N MET A 84 13.15 -23.30 -2.27
CA MET A 84 12.37 -24.53 -2.14
C MET A 84 12.53 -25.39 -3.39
N ASN A 85 12.62 -26.70 -3.20
CA ASN A 85 12.40 -27.69 -4.25
C ASN A 85 10.89 -27.85 -4.51
N LYS A 86 10.51 -28.72 -5.47
CA LYS A 86 9.11 -28.90 -5.84
C LYS A 86 8.27 -29.51 -4.71
N GLU A 87 8.81 -30.49 -4.01
CA GLU A 87 8.10 -31.16 -2.91
C GLU A 87 7.87 -30.22 -1.73
N GLU A 88 8.91 -29.51 -1.30
CA GLU A 88 8.83 -28.49 -0.24
C GLU A 88 7.79 -27.40 -0.59
N TYR A 89 7.81 -26.93 -1.84
CA TYR A 89 6.84 -25.93 -2.29
C TYR A 89 5.41 -26.47 -2.29
N LEU A 90 5.16 -27.68 -2.78
CA LEU A 90 3.81 -28.26 -2.83
C LEU A 90 3.26 -28.52 -1.42
N ASN A 91 4.10 -28.99 -0.51
CA ASN A 91 3.72 -29.16 0.89
C ASN A 91 3.35 -27.80 1.53
N PHE A 92 4.21 -26.80 1.36
CA PHE A 92 3.94 -25.44 1.83
C PHE A 92 2.66 -24.86 1.20
N TYR A 93 2.49 -24.99 -0.11
CA TYR A 93 1.30 -24.50 -0.83
C TYR A 93 0.00 -25.12 -0.28
N ASN A 94 -0.03 -26.43 -0.12
CA ASN A 94 -1.19 -27.14 0.39
C ASN A 94 -1.56 -26.69 1.81
N GLU A 95 -0.59 -26.53 2.68
CA GLU A 95 -0.81 -26.03 4.04
C GLU A 95 -1.27 -24.56 4.06
N LEU A 96 -0.70 -23.72 3.18
CA LEU A 96 -1.08 -22.32 3.07
C LEU A 96 -2.53 -22.14 2.59
N VAL A 97 -2.95 -22.92 1.58
CA VAL A 97 -4.33 -22.83 1.04
C VAL A 97 -5.37 -23.26 2.07
N ASN A 98 -5.02 -24.23 2.93
CA ASN A 98 -5.92 -24.76 3.96
C ASN A 98 -5.79 -24.07 5.32
N ALA A 99 -4.86 -23.13 5.48
CA ALA A 99 -4.62 -22.44 6.74
C ALA A 99 -5.81 -21.53 7.14
N GLU A 100 -6.05 -21.45 8.45
CA GLU A 100 -7.12 -20.64 9.00
C GLU A 100 -6.80 -19.15 8.95
N SER A 101 -7.67 -18.37 8.34
CA SER A 101 -7.61 -16.91 8.37
C SER A 101 -8.21 -16.35 9.67
N ALA A 102 -7.74 -15.18 10.09
CA ALA A 102 -8.36 -14.43 11.17
C ALA A 102 -9.79 -14.04 10.76
N PRO A 103 -10.75 -14.05 11.71
CA PRO A 103 -12.08 -13.57 11.41
C PRO A 103 -12.03 -12.09 11.02
N LEU A 104 -12.75 -11.75 9.97
CA LEU A 104 -13.01 -10.37 9.64
C LEU A 104 -14.02 -9.80 10.62
N HIS A 105 -13.83 -8.55 11.02
CA HIS A 105 -14.79 -7.88 11.87
C HIS A 105 -16.15 -7.77 11.19
N SER A 106 -17.25 -7.75 11.95
CA SER A 106 -18.64 -7.78 11.45
C SER A 106 -18.96 -6.66 10.44
N PHE A 107 -18.31 -5.52 10.54
CA PHE A 107 -18.42 -4.41 9.59
C PHE A 107 -17.60 -4.62 8.29
N ASP A 108 -16.75 -5.64 8.25
CA ASP A 108 -16.04 -6.05 7.02
C ASP A 108 -16.88 -7.01 6.18
N THR A 109 -18.03 -7.49 6.71
CA THR A 109 -18.92 -8.47 6.08
C THR A 109 -20.18 -7.87 5.47
N GLU A 110 -20.42 -6.56 5.60
CA GLU A 110 -21.55 -5.90 4.94
C GLU A 110 -21.29 -5.79 3.44
N GLU A 111 -21.99 -6.64 2.73
CA GLU A 111 -22.01 -6.97 1.32
C GLU A 111 -20.86 -7.84 0.80
N PRO A 112 -21.05 -9.17 0.81
CA PRO A 112 -20.37 -10.00 -0.16
C PRO A 112 -21.06 -9.78 -1.51
N GLY A 113 -20.57 -8.81 -2.29
CA GLY A 113 -20.77 -8.88 -3.73
C GLY A 113 -20.26 -10.25 -4.18
N LYS A 114 -20.84 -10.82 -5.23
CA LYS A 114 -20.53 -12.15 -5.77
C LYS A 114 -19.05 -12.42 -6.09
N ASP A 115 -18.17 -11.44 -5.88
CA ASP A 115 -16.75 -11.44 -6.25
C ASP A 115 -15.76 -11.34 -5.09
N GLY A 116 -16.17 -11.63 -3.84
CA GLY A 116 -15.22 -11.70 -2.71
C GLY A 116 -14.50 -10.37 -2.41
N PHE A 117 -13.73 -10.35 -1.38
CA PHE A 117 -12.84 -9.33 -0.87
C PHE A 117 -12.28 -8.34 -1.91
N LYS A 118 -12.60 -7.05 -1.78
CA LYS A 118 -11.88 -5.97 -2.49
C LYS A 118 -10.52 -5.74 -1.81
N VAL A 119 -9.49 -6.45 -2.25
CA VAL A 119 -8.10 -6.22 -1.83
C VAL A 119 -7.41 -5.42 -2.91
N TYR A 120 -6.62 -4.42 -2.52
CA TYR A 120 -5.70 -3.76 -3.45
C TYR A 120 -4.72 -4.81 -3.98
N GLU A 121 -4.58 -4.93 -5.30
CA GLU A 121 -3.86 -6.06 -5.92
C GLU A 121 -2.38 -6.12 -5.51
N GLY A 122 -1.76 -4.96 -5.21
CA GLY A 122 -0.40 -4.87 -4.71
C GLY A 122 -0.19 -5.33 -3.26
N CYS A 123 -1.28 -5.47 -2.48
CA CYS A 123 -1.26 -5.87 -1.06
C CYS A 123 -2.08 -7.13 -0.80
N MET A 124 -2.31 -7.94 -1.84
CA MET A 124 -3.11 -9.17 -1.72
C MET A 124 -2.46 -10.17 -0.76
N PRO A 125 -3.22 -10.73 0.20
CA PRO A 125 -2.72 -11.77 1.10
C PRO A 125 -2.17 -12.98 0.34
N VAL A 126 -1.04 -13.52 0.81
CA VAL A 126 -0.35 -14.63 0.15
C VAL A 126 -1.23 -15.87 0.04
N GLU A 127 -2.08 -16.15 1.05
CA GLU A 127 -3.06 -17.24 1.01
C GLU A 127 -4.18 -17.00 -0.03
N ALA A 128 -4.54 -15.74 -0.28
CA ALA A 128 -5.50 -15.40 -1.33
C ALA A 128 -4.88 -15.56 -2.72
N LEU A 129 -3.59 -15.20 -2.89
CA LEU A 129 -2.83 -15.50 -4.10
C LEU A 129 -2.72 -17.01 -4.35
N ALA A 130 -2.42 -17.78 -3.30
CA ALA A 130 -2.30 -19.23 -3.39
C ALA A 130 -3.62 -19.88 -3.88
N LYS A 131 -4.77 -19.41 -3.40
CA LYS A 131 -6.10 -19.92 -3.82
C LYS A 131 -6.42 -19.66 -5.30
N ARG A 132 -5.70 -18.77 -5.99
CA ARG A 132 -5.85 -18.54 -7.43
C ARG A 132 -5.23 -19.65 -8.29
N GLY A 133 -4.37 -20.50 -7.71
CA GLY A 133 -3.76 -21.65 -8.37
C GLY A 133 -2.33 -21.91 -7.92
N GLU A 134 -1.91 -23.17 -8.06
CA GLU A 134 -0.61 -23.68 -7.59
C GLU A 134 0.58 -22.86 -8.09
N ASP A 135 0.56 -22.44 -9.34
CA ASP A 135 1.67 -21.69 -9.94
C ASP A 135 1.63 -20.19 -9.71
N THR A 136 0.52 -19.63 -9.18
CA THR A 136 0.34 -18.17 -9.05
C THR A 136 1.46 -17.53 -8.25
N MET A 137 1.85 -18.12 -7.12
CA MET A 137 2.92 -17.57 -6.28
C MET A 137 4.30 -17.69 -6.95
N ARG A 138 4.54 -18.70 -7.78
CA ARG A 138 5.80 -18.89 -8.52
C ARG A 138 5.98 -17.88 -9.66
N PHE A 139 4.91 -17.30 -10.17
CA PHE A 139 4.94 -16.17 -11.10
C PHE A 139 4.86 -14.82 -10.39
N GLY A 140 4.57 -14.82 -9.09
CA GLY A 140 4.44 -13.67 -8.20
C GLY A 140 5.57 -13.58 -7.16
N PRO A 141 5.24 -13.54 -5.86
CA PRO A 141 6.20 -13.27 -4.78
C PRO A 141 7.30 -14.33 -4.64
N LEU A 142 7.02 -15.60 -4.97
CA LEU A 142 7.98 -16.70 -4.86
C LEU A 142 8.70 -17.02 -6.18
N LYS A 143 8.75 -16.07 -7.10
CA LYS A 143 9.37 -16.23 -8.42
C LYS A 143 10.85 -16.61 -8.31
N PRO A 144 11.31 -17.74 -8.91
CA PRO A 144 12.71 -18.16 -8.83
C PRO A 144 13.61 -17.55 -9.90
N VAL A 145 13.05 -16.82 -10.87
CA VAL A 145 13.76 -16.29 -12.04
C VAL A 145 14.83 -15.27 -11.63
N GLY A 146 16.03 -15.41 -12.17
CA GLY A 146 17.15 -14.53 -11.89
C GLY A 146 17.95 -14.89 -10.63
N LEU A 147 17.64 -16.05 -10.01
CA LEU A 147 18.36 -16.58 -8.85
C LEU A 147 18.89 -17.98 -9.16
N THR A 148 20.11 -18.24 -8.69
CA THR A 148 20.76 -19.56 -8.70
C THR A 148 21.16 -19.88 -7.27
N ASP A 149 20.82 -21.05 -6.79
CA ASP A 149 21.24 -21.53 -5.46
C ASP A 149 22.72 -21.93 -5.50
N PRO A 150 23.60 -21.22 -4.79
CA PRO A 150 25.05 -21.48 -4.84
C PRO A 150 25.43 -22.88 -4.29
N ARG A 151 24.54 -23.52 -3.54
CA ARG A 151 24.79 -24.87 -2.97
C ARG A 151 24.58 -25.99 -3.99
N THR A 152 23.71 -25.74 -4.98
CA THR A 152 23.35 -26.77 -5.99
C THR A 152 23.74 -26.37 -7.41
N ASP A 153 24.11 -25.09 -7.60
CA ASP A 153 24.32 -24.44 -8.90
C ASP A 153 23.11 -24.58 -9.85
N LYS A 154 21.92 -24.68 -9.26
CA LYS A 154 20.65 -24.79 -10.00
C LYS A 154 19.67 -23.70 -9.61
N ARG A 155 18.77 -23.44 -10.54
CA ARG A 155 17.63 -22.58 -10.28
C ARG A 155 16.62 -23.32 -9.37
N PRO A 156 16.23 -22.73 -8.23
CA PRO A 156 15.21 -23.31 -7.35
C PRO A 156 13.85 -23.46 -8.04
N TYR A 157 12.97 -24.27 -7.48
CA TYR A 157 11.59 -24.37 -7.94
C TYR A 157 10.76 -23.14 -7.53
N ALA A 158 10.94 -22.68 -6.30
CA ALA A 158 10.39 -21.44 -5.77
C ALA A 158 11.39 -20.79 -4.79
N VAL A 159 11.27 -19.51 -4.51
CA VAL A 159 12.15 -18.80 -3.56
C VAL A 159 11.34 -17.79 -2.76
N VAL A 160 11.43 -17.89 -1.45
CA VAL A 160 10.99 -16.79 -0.55
C VAL A 160 12.15 -15.83 -0.35
N GLN A 161 11.90 -14.55 -0.52
CA GLN A 161 12.90 -13.49 -0.29
C GLN A 161 12.61 -12.77 1.02
N LEU A 162 13.67 -12.53 1.79
CA LEU A 162 13.62 -11.73 2.99
C LEU A 162 14.41 -10.44 2.74
N ARG A 163 13.83 -9.31 3.15
CA ARG A 163 14.46 -7.98 3.04
C ARG A 163 14.72 -7.40 4.41
N ALA A 164 15.91 -6.83 4.62
CA ALA A 164 16.24 -6.15 5.85
C ALA A 164 15.27 -4.98 6.15
N GLU A 165 14.77 -4.92 7.38
CA GLU A 165 13.91 -3.84 7.89
C GLU A 165 14.71 -2.70 8.52
N ASN A 166 15.95 -2.96 8.89
CA ASN A 166 16.82 -1.97 9.51
C ASN A 166 18.24 -2.02 8.94
N SER A 167 18.99 -0.94 9.14
CA SER A 167 20.38 -0.79 8.67
C SER A 167 21.37 -1.76 9.35
N HIS A 168 20.99 -2.35 10.48
CA HIS A 168 21.83 -3.30 11.22
C HIS A 168 21.66 -4.74 10.72
N GLY A 169 20.68 -5.02 9.87
CA GLY A 169 20.42 -6.36 9.34
C GLY A 169 20.01 -7.38 10.41
N THR A 170 19.34 -6.93 11.47
CA THR A 170 18.88 -7.81 12.57
C THR A 170 17.45 -8.27 12.41
N LEU A 171 16.64 -7.58 11.58
CA LEU A 171 15.23 -7.85 11.32
C LEU A 171 14.98 -7.93 9.83
N TYR A 172 14.20 -8.92 9.42
CA TYR A 172 13.88 -9.20 8.03
C TYR A 172 12.39 -9.40 7.82
N ASN A 173 11.79 -8.75 6.81
CA ASN A 173 10.43 -9.02 6.42
C ASN A 173 10.36 -10.10 5.31
N LEU A 174 9.30 -10.87 5.31
CA LEU A 174 8.98 -11.83 4.26
C LEU A 174 8.35 -11.10 3.08
N VAL A 175 9.11 -10.91 2.01
CA VAL A 175 8.65 -10.14 0.84
C VAL A 175 7.47 -10.81 0.15
N GLY A 176 6.37 -10.10 0.03
CA GLY A 176 5.15 -10.61 -0.61
C GLY A 176 4.32 -11.55 0.26
N PHE A 177 4.60 -11.61 1.57
CA PHE A 177 3.87 -12.43 2.55
C PHE A 177 2.88 -11.61 3.39
N GLN A 178 2.29 -10.59 2.80
CA GLN A 178 1.11 -9.98 3.40
C GLN A 178 0.07 -11.06 3.68
N THR A 179 -0.54 -11.06 4.85
CA THR A 179 -1.41 -12.18 5.24
C THR A 179 -2.49 -11.80 6.25
N ASN A 180 -3.63 -12.49 6.16
CA ASN A 180 -4.71 -12.47 7.15
C ASN A 180 -4.80 -13.79 7.94
N LEU A 181 -3.80 -14.65 7.86
CA LEU A 181 -3.79 -15.88 8.64
C LEU A 181 -3.74 -15.59 10.14
N LYS A 182 -4.37 -16.44 10.96
CA LYS A 182 -4.20 -16.44 12.41
C LYS A 182 -2.71 -16.56 12.77
N PHE A 183 -2.27 -15.92 13.86
CA PHE A 183 -0.85 -15.93 14.26
C PHE A 183 -0.27 -17.33 14.43
N GLY A 184 -1.04 -18.28 15.00
CA GLY A 184 -0.64 -19.68 15.10
C GLY A 184 -0.42 -20.34 13.75
N GLU A 185 -1.27 -20.03 12.78
CA GLU A 185 -1.15 -20.53 11.41
C GLU A 185 0.03 -19.90 10.66
N GLN A 186 0.28 -18.61 10.85
CA GLN A 186 1.46 -17.96 10.29
C GLN A 186 2.74 -18.65 10.77
N LYS A 187 2.86 -18.89 12.09
CA LYS A 187 4.00 -19.60 12.64
C LYS A 187 4.11 -21.00 12.07
N ARG A 188 3.02 -21.77 12.05
CA ARG A 188 3.00 -23.16 11.57
C ARG A 188 3.36 -23.26 10.10
N VAL A 189 2.72 -22.48 9.24
CA VAL A 189 2.88 -22.57 7.79
C VAL A 189 4.20 -21.96 7.33
N PHE A 190 4.57 -20.78 7.83
CA PHE A 190 5.79 -20.11 7.38
C PHE A 190 7.07 -20.78 7.91
N SER A 191 6.98 -21.52 9.03
CA SER A 191 8.09 -22.37 9.48
C SER A 191 8.35 -23.61 8.60
N MET A 192 7.49 -23.90 7.62
CA MET A 192 7.76 -24.93 6.61
C MET A 192 8.72 -24.46 5.50
N ILE A 193 9.00 -23.18 5.44
CA ILE A 193 9.92 -22.60 4.47
C ILE A 193 11.35 -22.96 4.91
N PRO A 194 12.19 -23.56 4.05
CA PRO A 194 13.57 -23.88 4.39
C PRO A 194 14.35 -22.65 4.88
N GLY A 195 14.95 -22.78 6.04
CA GLY A 195 15.66 -21.70 6.73
C GLY A 195 14.81 -20.91 7.74
N LEU A 196 13.48 -21.15 7.78
CA LEU A 196 12.57 -20.49 8.72
C LEU A 196 11.97 -21.48 9.75
N GLU A 197 12.48 -22.71 9.86
CA GLU A 197 11.90 -23.74 10.73
C GLU A 197 11.86 -23.31 12.21
N ASN A 198 12.85 -22.54 12.63
CA ASN A 198 12.97 -22.02 14.00
C ASN A 198 12.83 -20.49 14.04
N ALA A 199 12.25 -19.87 13.01
CA ALA A 199 12.16 -18.43 12.92
C ALA A 199 11.38 -17.81 14.10
N GLU A 200 11.97 -16.78 14.70
CA GLU A 200 11.35 -15.95 15.73
C GLU A 200 10.64 -14.75 15.08
N PHE A 201 9.31 -14.77 15.15
CA PHE A 201 8.48 -13.69 14.60
C PHE A 201 8.44 -12.52 15.57
N MET A 202 9.14 -11.44 15.23
CA MET A 202 9.08 -10.17 15.97
C MET A 202 7.75 -9.45 15.75
N ARG A 203 7.16 -9.64 14.58
CA ARG A 203 5.83 -9.16 14.24
C ARG A 203 5.16 -10.17 13.31
N TYR A 204 3.92 -10.49 13.62
CA TYR A 204 3.08 -11.25 12.69
C TYR A 204 2.48 -10.33 11.63
N GLY A 205 2.15 -10.90 10.48
CA GLY A 205 1.34 -10.24 9.48
C GLY A 205 -0.06 -9.96 10.02
N VAL A 206 -0.60 -8.81 9.71
CA VAL A 206 -1.96 -8.41 10.08
C VAL A 206 -2.61 -7.71 8.89
N MET A 207 -3.92 -7.88 8.77
CA MET A 207 -4.71 -7.15 7.79
C MET A 207 -5.29 -5.90 8.44
N HIS A 208 -5.17 -4.77 7.77
CA HIS A 208 -5.79 -3.52 8.15
C HIS A 208 -6.84 -3.14 7.10
N ARG A 209 -7.98 -2.66 7.56
CA ARG A 209 -8.95 -2.01 6.70
C ARG A 209 -8.56 -0.54 6.57
N ASN A 210 -8.22 -0.14 5.34
CA ASN A 210 -7.98 1.25 5.00
C ASN A 210 -9.27 1.85 4.44
N THR A 211 -9.78 2.87 5.13
CA THR A 211 -11.00 3.57 4.73
C THR A 211 -10.65 4.83 3.97
N PHE A 212 -11.36 5.09 2.88
CA PHE A 212 -11.26 6.32 2.11
C PHE A 212 -12.62 6.73 1.55
N ILE A 213 -12.80 8.01 1.26
CA ILE A 213 -14.05 8.54 0.70
C ILE A 213 -14.05 8.43 -0.83
N ASN A 214 -15.22 8.43 -1.44
CA ASN A 214 -15.34 8.49 -2.90
C ASN A 214 -15.03 9.91 -3.41
N SER A 215 -13.76 10.28 -3.33
CA SER A 215 -13.29 11.65 -3.62
C SER A 215 -13.70 12.19 -4.98
N PRO A 216 -13.71 11.43 -6.10
CA PRO A 216 -14.15 11.92 -7.39
C PRO A 216 -15.57 12.49 -7.40
N ARG A 217 -16.45 11.94 -6.58
CA ARG A 217 -17.83 12.43 -6.44
C ARG A 217 -17.99 13.54 -5.43
N LEU A 218 -17.11 13.58 -4.42
CA LEU A 218 -17.28 14.41 -3.23
C LEU A 218 -16.43 15.67 -3.22
N LEU A 219 -15.22 15.62 -3.78
CA LEU A 219 -14.23 16.67 -3.65
C LEU A 219 -14.01 17.45 -4.95
N ASN A 220 -13.65 18.72 -4.80
CA ASN A 220 -13.01 19.52 -5.83
C ASN A 220 -11.50 19.26 -5.86
N GLU A 221 -10.80 19.69 -6.89
CA GLU A 221 -9.36 19.55 -7.03
C GLU A 221 -8.54 20.27 -5.93
N GLN A 222 -9.15 21.18 -5.19
CA GLN A 222 -8.58 21.87 -4.03
C GLN A 222 -8.78 21.11 -2.72
N PHE A 223 -9.32 19.88 -2.80
CA PHE A 223 -9.62 19.00 -1.66
C PHE A 223 -10.77 19.45 -0.76
N ASN A 224 -11.50 20.50 -1.13
CA ASN A 224 -12.73 20.88 -0.43
C ASN A 224 -13.94 20.09 -0.95
N MET A 225 -14.90 19.90 -0.06
CA MET A 225 -16.14 19.20 -0.40
C MET A 225 -17.01 20.04 -1.33
N ARG A 226 -17.61 19.43 -2.37
CA ARG A 226 -18.45 20.13 -3.36
C ARG A 226 -19.71 20.73 -2.74
N VAL A 227 -20.30 20.02 -1.78
CA VAL A 227 -21.58 20.43 -1.14
C VAL A 227 -21.39 21.21 0.16
N ARG A 228 -20.16 21.18 0.74
CA ARG A 228 -19.81 21.89 1.96
C ARG A 228 -18.41 22.49 1.81
N GLU A 229 -18.32 23.65 1.22
CA GLU A 229 -17.04 24.28 0.83
C GLU A 229 -16.09 24.60 1.99
N ASN A 230 -16.57 24.67 3.23
CA ASN A 230 -15.76 24.89 4.43
C ASN A 230 -15.23 23.60 5.06
N LEU A 231 -15.51 22.45 4.43
CA LEU A 231 -14.99 21.15 4.83
C LEU A 231 -14.00 20.64 3.79
N PHE A 232 -12.77 20.41 4.22
CA PHE A 232 -11.68 19.86 3.42
C PHE A 232 -11.29 18.49 3.93
N PHE A 233 -10.76 17.66 3.02
CA PHE A 233 -10.14 16.38 3.34
C PHE A 233 -8.71 16.38 2.84
N ALA A 234 -7.82 15.62 3.50
CA ALA A 234 -6.43 15.50 3.07
C ALA A 234 -5.81 14.15 3.46
N GLY A 235 -4.78 13.75 2.75
CA GLY A 235 -4.08 12.50 3.00
C GLY A 235 -4.84 11.26 2.53
N GLN A 236 -4.48 10.10 3.07
CA GLN A 236 -4.97 8.81 2.60
C GLN A 236 -6.49 8.64 2.63
N ILE A 237 -7.19 9.33 3.52
CA ILE A 237 -8.66 9.30 3.54
C ILE A 237 -9.29 9.80 2.22
N THR A 238 -8.55 10.57 1.43
CA THR A 238 -8.98 11.04 0.10
C THR A 238 -8.64 10.06 -1.04
N GLY A 239 -8.02 8.93 -0.75
CA GLY A 239 -7.48 8.01 -1.75
C GLY A 239 -6.11 8.42 -2.29
N VAL A 240 -5.46 9.40 -1.67
CA VAL A 240 -4.06 9.75 -1.95
C VAL A 240 -3.14 8.76 -1.23
N GLU A 241 -2.34 7.99 -1.98
CA GLU A 241 -1.36 7.06 -1.43
C GLU A 241 0.05 7.65 -1.45
N GLY A 242 0.84 7.28 -0.44
CA GLY A 242 2.22 7.73 -0.24
C GLY A 242 2.36 8.81 0.83
N TYR A 243 3.46 8.75 1.58
CA TYR A 243 3.71 9.70 2.68
C TYR A 243 3.92 11.13 2.20
N ILE A 244 4.69 11.29 1.10
CA ILE A 244 4.98 12.61 0.53
C ILE A 244 3.72 13.21 -0.07
N GLU A 245 2.96 12.42 -0.81
CA GLU A 245 1.70 12.81 -1.44
C GLU A 245 0.66 13.21 -0.38
N SER A 246 0.55 12.42 0.70
CA SER A 246 -0.36 12.73 1.81
C SER A 246 0.02 14.04 2.51
N ALA A 247 1.32 14.26 2.78
CA ALA A 247 1.81 15.51 3.35
C ALA A 247 1.57 16.71 2.40
N ALA A 248 1.84 16.54 1.12
CA ALA A 248 1.62 17.57 0.10
C ALA A 248 0.14 17.92 -0.04
N SER A 249 -0.77 16.93 -0.03
CA SER A 249 -2.21 17.18 -0.04
C SER A 249 -2.68 17.96 1.19
N GLY A 250 -2.10 17.65 2.36
CA GLY A 250 -2.37 18.39 3.61
C GLY A 250 -1.94 19.84 3.54
N ILE A 251 -0.75 20.12 3.02
CA ILE A 251 -0.25 21.49 2.80
C ILE A 251 -1.15 22.22 1.81
N PHE A 252 -1.55 21.56 0.74
CA PHE A 252 -2.38 22.17 -0.30
C PHE A 252 -3.81 22.45 0.17
N ALA A 253 -4.43 21.54 0.91
CA ALA A 253 -5.71 21.75 1.56
C ALA A 253 -5.64 22.90 2.58
N GLY A 254 -4.59 22.95 3.41
CA GLY A 254 -4.36 24.03 4.37
C GLY A 254 -4.17 25.39 3.72
N LEU A 255 -3.41 25.46 2.61
CA LEU A 255 -3.24 26.68 1.82
C LEU A 255 -4.59 27.19 1.28
N ASN A 256 -5.39 26.33 0.68
CA ASN A 256 -6.68 26.69 0.12
C ASN A 256 -7.70 27.08 1.21
N MET A 257 -7.68 26.42 2.36
CA MET A 257 -8.47 26.84 3.52
C MET A 257 -8.06 28.24 3.99
N ALA A 258 -6.77 28.53 4.11
CA ALA A 258 -6.29 29.86 4.51
C ALA A 258 -6.68 30.95 3.50
N ARG A 259 -6.65 30.64 2.21
CA ARG A 259 -7.10 31.56 1.15
C ARG A 259 -8.60 31.84 1.24
N ARG A 260 -9.41 30.79 1.43
CA ARG A 260 -10.85 30.93 1.69
C ARG A 260 -11.15 31.87 2.87
N LEU A 261 -10.49 31.63 4.00
CA LEU A 261 -10.63 32.46 5.19
C LEU A 261 -10.21 33.91 4.96
N SER A 262 -9.32 34.15 4.02
CA SER A 262 -8.85 35.49 3.62
C SER A 262 -9.66 36.12 2.48
N GLY A 263 -10.75 35.49 2.02
CA GLY A 263 -11.56 35.93 0.90
C GLY A 263 -10.81 35.95 -0.45
N LYS A 264 -9.81 35.08 -0.61
CA LYS A 264 -9.02 34.95 -1.85
C LYS A 264 -9.46 33.71 -2.64
N ASP A 265 -9.27 33.75 -3.96
CA ASP A 265 -9.54 32.62 -4.83
C ASP A 265 -8.66 31.44 -4.46
N TYR A 266 -9.17 30.24 -4.68
CA TYR A 266 -8.39 29.00 -4.52
C TYR A 266 -7.21 28.95 -5.50
N VAL A 267 -6.18 28.23 -5.11
CA VAL A 267 -5.08 27.85 -5.99
C VAL A 267 -5.39 26.48 -6.59
N SER A 268 -5.22 26.36 -7.89
CA SER A 268 -5.17 25.06 -8.59
C SER A 268 -3.75 24.78 -9.01
N LEU A 269 -3.36 23.51 -8.97
CA LEU A 269 -2.03 23.07 -9.41
C LEU A 269 -2.09 22.68 -10.89
N PRO A 270 -1.05 23.00 -11.69
CA PRO A 270 -0.99 22.55 -13.07
C PRO A 270 -1.00 21.02 -13.17
N GLU A 271 -1.80 20.46 -14.08
CA GLU A 271 -1.88 19.00 -14.33
C GLU A 271 -0.52 18.40 -14.76
N THR A 272 0.41 19.22 -15.21
CA THR A 272 1.78 18.83 -15.55
C THR A 272 2.68 18.58 -14.35
N THR A 273 2.17 18.86 -13.13
CA THR A 273 2.85 18.54 -11.87
C THR A 273 2.28 17.25 -11.27
N MET A 274 3.11 16.50 -10.54
CA MET A 274 2.70 15.23 -9.93
C MET A 274 1.48 15.40 -9.00
N LEU A 275 1.51 16.41 -8.11
CA LEU A 275 0.39 16.67 -7.21
C LEU A 275 -0.83 17.25 -7.96
N GLY A 276 -0.62 18.06 -8.99
CA GLY A 276 -1.71 18.58 -9.82
C GLY A 276 -2.44 17.46 -10.58
N ALA A 277 -1.70 16.55 -11.20
CA ALA A 277 -2.28 15.36 -11.86
C ALA A 277 -3.02 14.47 -10.85
N LEU A 278 -2.45 14.27 -9.64
CA LEU A 278 -3.07 13.48 -8.60
C LEU A 278 -4.36 14.15 -8.07
N SER A 279 -4.34 15.46 -7.80
CA SER A 279 -5.54 16.20 -7.36
C SER A 279 -6.63 16.18 -8.42
N LYS A 280 -6.27 16.22 -9.69
CA LYS A 280 -7.20 16.06 -10.82
C LYS A 280 -7.83 14.66 -10.81
N TYR A 281 -7.01 13.59 -10.71
CA TYR A 281 -7.49 12.21 -10.67
C TYR A 281 -8.48 11.98 -9.53
N ILE A 282 -8.15 12.41 -8.30
CA ILE A 282 -9.03 12.18 -7.13
C ILE A 282 -10.30 13.05 -7.15
N SER A 283 -10.40 14.04 -8.02
CA SER A 283 -11.57 14.92 -8.12
C SER A 283 -12.33 14.78 -9.44
N ASP A 284 -11.89 13.91 -10.36
CA ASP A 284 -12.54 13.73 -11.65
C ASP A 284 -13.79 12.83 -11.52
N PRO A 285 -15.01 13.37 -11.69
CA PRO A 285 -16.25 12.61 -11.57
C PRO A 285 -16.43 11.52 -12.61
N ASN A 286 -15.61 11.51 -13.67
CA ASN A 286 -15.62 10.47 -14.72
C ASN A 286 -14.86 9.20 -14.31
N VAL A 287 -14.17 9.20 -13.18
CA VAL A 287 -13.51 7.99 -12.66
C VAL A 287 -14.57 7.04 -12.10
N GLU A 288 -14.95 6.04 -12.89
CA GLU A 288 -16.00 5.07 -12.50
C GLU A 288 -15.56 4.10 -11.42
N LYS A 289 -14.31 3.62 -11.49
CA LYS A 289 -13.71 2.67 -10.54
C LYS A 289 -12.57 3.34 -9.78
N PHE A 290 -12.93 4.19 -8.84
CA PHE A 290 -11.94 4.91 -8.05
C PHE A 290 -11.12 3.94 -7.19
N GLN A 291 -9.80 4.06 -7.29
CA GLN A 291 -8.82 3.33 -6.49
C GLN A 291 -7.82 4.32 -5.89
N PRO A 292 -7.39 4.13 -4.64
CA PRO A 292 -6.30 4.91 -4.07
C PRO A 292 -5.06 4.87 -4.97
N MET A 293 -4.39 6.00 -5.11
CA MET A 293 -3.26 6.13 -6.02
C MET A 293 -2.21 7.10 -5.47
N GLY A 294 -0.94 6.74 -5.64
CA GLY A 294 0.20 7.66 -5.48
C GLY A 294 0.55 8.36 -6.78
N CYS A 295 1.39 9.37 -6.69
CA CYS A 295 1.93 10.03 -7.87
C CYS A 295 2.68 9.07 -8.77
N ASN A 296 2.35 9.04 -10.05
CA ASN A 296 3.03 8.22 -11.06
C ASN A 296 2.95 8.88 -12.42
N MET A 297 3.80 8.42 -13.35
CA MET A 297 3.88 9.02 -14.70
C MET A 297 2.63 8.76 -15.54
N GLY A 298 1.83 7.73 -15.20
CA GLY A 298 0.64 7.35 -15.96
C GLY A 298 -0.55 8.29 -15.80
N ILE A 299 -0.54 9.15 -14.75
CA ILE A 299 -1.60 10.15 -14.54
C ILE A 299 -1.25 11.54 -15.08
N LEU A 300 -0.01 11.73 -15.55
CA LEU A 300 0.37 12.99 -16.19
C LEU A 300 -0.25 13.10 -17.57
N PRO A 301 -0.59 14.31 -18.03
CA PRO A 301 -1.03 14.52 -19.39
C PRO A 301 0.06 14.11 -20.40
N GLU A 302 -0.34 13.69 -21.58
CA GLU A 302 0.60 13.37 -22.64
C GLU A 302 1.45 14.59 -22.99
N LEU A 303 2.75 14.36 -23.19
CA LEU A 303 3.66 15.40 -23.65
C LEU A 303 3.38 15.69 -25.14
N SER A 304 3.38 16.97 -25.49
CA SER A 304 3.33 17.35 -26.91
C SER A 304 4.54 16.78 -27.67
N GLU A 305 4.38 16.47 -28.95
CA GLU A 305 5.47 15.95 -29.80
C GLU A 305 6.75 16.82 -29.75
N SER A 306 6.60 18.14 -29.64
CA SER A 306 7.73 19.06 -29.46
C SER A 306 8.48 18.86 -28.13
N CYS A 307 7.80 18.46 -27.05
CA CYS A 307 8.44 18.14 -25.77
C CYS A 307 9.21 16.82 -25.84
N LEU A 308 8.72 15.82 -26.56
CA LEU A 308 9.39 14.54 -26.73
C LEU A 308 10.74 14.66 -27.42
N LEU A 309 10.86 15.57 -28.38
CA LEU A 309 12.11 15.86 -29.09
C LEU A 309 13.19 16.50 -28.20
N TYR A 310 12.80 17.24 -27.16
CA TYR A 310 13.73 17.95 -26.27
C TYR A 310 14.07 17.20 -24.98
N THR A 311 13.25 16.26 -24.55
CA THR A 311 13.37 15.65 -23.22
C THR A 311 13.87 14.21 -23.19
N SER A 312 14.04 13.56 -24.34
CA SER A 312 14.53 12.20 -24.41
C SER A 312 15.80 12.03 -25.24
N PRO A 313 16.98 12.35 -24.71
CA PRO A 313 18.23 11.90 -25.30
C PRO A 313 18.54 10.45 -24.88
N SER A 314 17.52 9.57 -24.77
CA SER A 314 17.80 8.16 -24.52
C SER A 314 18.50 7.54 -25.73
N PRO A 315 19.63 6.84 -25.57
CA PRO A 315 20.27 6.12 -26.67
C PRO A 315 19.37 5.09 -27.35
N ARG A 316 18.24 4.72 -26.75
CA ARG A 316 17.22 3.87 -27.37
C ARG A 316 16.35 4.63 -28.38
N ASP A 317 16.05 5.89 -28.11
CA ASP A 317 15.20 6.72 -28.96
C ASP A 317 15.99 7.23 -30.18
N MET A 318 17.28 7.45 -30.04
CA MET A 318 18.20 7.84 -31.13
C MET A 318 18.43 6.73 -32.18
N ARG A 319 18.03 5.47 -31.91
CA ARG A 319 18.14 4.36 -32.86
C ARG A 319 16.91 4.14 -33.74
N ARG A 320 15.87 4.96 -33.59
CA ARG A 320 14.61 4.84 -34.32
C ARG A 320 14.32 6.01 -35.29
N SER A 321 15.22 6.96 -35.39
CA SER A 321 15.20 8.05 -36.40
C SER A 321 16.10 7.72 -37.58
#